data_5a86c08a79edfa6421be829435568309
#
_entry.id   5a86c08a79edfa6421be829435568309
#
_cell.length_a   1.000
_cell.length_b   1.000
_cell.length_c   1.000
_cell.angle_alpha   90.00
_cell.angle_beta   90.00
_cell.angle_gamma   90.00
#
_symmetry.space_group_name_H-M   'P 1'
#
loop_
_entity.id
_entity.type
_entity.pdbx_description
1 polymer ?
#
loop_
_entity_poly.entity_id
_entity_poly.type
_entity_poly.pdbx_seq_one_letter_code
_entity_poly.pdbx_strand_id
1 'polypeptide(L)'
;MADLAPFHIAFPVDNLDAARHFYGAVLGCSEGRSAPDWIDFNLYGHQIVAHRIDTPRGRAAHNPVDGHDVPVPHFGVVLPPAEWQALAERLKAYDVAFVIEPHTRFPGQPGEQSTMFFLDPAGNALEFKAFADLAQLFAK
;
A
#
# COMPACT_ATOMS: atom_id res chain seq x y z
N MET A 1 6.81 -9.82 23.56
CA MET A 1 6.06 -9.88 22.29
C MET A 1 7.01 -10.21 21.17
N ALA A 2 6.72 -11.24 20.41
CA ALA A 2 7.57 -11.60 19.30
C ALA A 2 7.40 -10.57 18.16
N ASP A 3 8.50 -10.16 17.58
CA ASP A 3 8.47 -9.27 16.43
C ASP A 3 7.92 -10.03 15.21
N LEU A 4 7.10 -9.35 14.42
CA LEU A 4 6.60 -9.91 13.20
C LEU A 4 7.73 -9.99 12.16
N ALA A 5 7.85 -11.13 11.48
CA ALA A 5 8.86 -11.29 10.45
C ALA A 5 8.57 -10.36 9.25
N PRO A 6 9.60 -9.72 8.67
CA PRO A 6 9.39 -8.87 7.48
C PRO A 6 8.84 -9.67 6.31
N PHE A 7 7.84 -9.10 5.65
CA PHE A 7 7.30 -9.62 4.40
C PHE A 7 8.14 -9.09 3.23
N HIS A 8 8.22 -9.84 2.15
CA HIS A 8 8.92 -9.44 0.94
C HIS A 8 8.01 -9.60 -0.27
N ILE A 9 7.98 -8.58 -1.13
CA ILE A 9 7.28 -8.64 -2.41
C ILE A 9 8.09 -7.89 -3.48
N ALA A 10 8.11 -8.43 -4.68
CA ALA A 10 8.65 -7.75 -5.85
C ALA A 10 7.51 -7.44 -6.81
N PHE A 11 7.51 -6.26 -7.39
CA PHE A 11 6.45 -5.81 -8.29
C PHE A 11 7.06 -5.05 -9.48
N PRO A 12 6.37 -5.06 -10.63
CA PRO A 12 6.90 -4.43 -11.83
C PRO A 12 6.61 -2.93 -11.86
N VAL A 13 7.59 -2.16 -12.35
CA VAL A 13 7.40 -0.74 -12.66
C VAL A 13 7.99 -0.47 -14.04
N ASP A 14 7.61 0.63 -14.65
CA ASP A 14 8.13 1.04 -15.95
C ASP A 14 9.19 2.14 -15.84
N ASN A 15 9.23 2.88 -14.74
CA ASN A 15 10.12 4.01 -14.55
C ASN A 15 10.63 4.04 -13.12
N LEU A 16 11.93 3.78 -12.92
CA LEU A 16 12.52 3.73 -11.58
C LEU A 16 12.58 5.12 -10.91
N ASP A 17 12.77 6.19 -11.67
CA ASP A 17 12.78 7.54 -11.08
C ASP A 17 11.42 7.90 -10.51
N ALA A 18 10.35 7.57 -11.23
CA ALA A 18 8.98 7.76 -10.75
C ALA A 18 8.70 6.89 -9.51
N ALA A 19 9.16 5.63 -9.52
CA ALA A 19 9.03 4.74 -8.36
C ALA A 19 9.79 5.27 -7.15
N ARG A 20 11.02 5.76 -7.36
CA ARG A 20 11.83 6.33 -6.27
C ARG A 20 11.15 7.54 -5.65
N HIS A 21 10.58 8.42 -6.46
CA HIS A 21 9.84 9.57 -5.94
C HIS A 21 8.60 9.12 -5.16
N PHE A 22 7.83 8.20 -5.72
CA PHE A 22 6.58 7.76 -5.09
C PHE A 22 6.85 7.01 -3.77
N TYR A 23 7.65 5.96 -3.81
CA TYR A 23 7.90 5.16 -2.60
C TYR A 23 8.79 5.89 -1.59
N GLY A 24 9.78 6.63 -2.08
CA GLY A 24 10.70 7.38 -1.21
C GLY A 24 10.10 8.66 -0.64
N ALA A 25 9.67 9.58 -1.51
CA ALA A 25 9.17 10.88 -1.05
C ALA A 25 7.71 10.83 -0.63
N VAL A 26 6.82 10.25 -1.42
CA VAL A 26 5.38 10.28 -1.15
C VAL A 26 5.03 9.32 -0.01
N LEU A 27 5.45 8.06 -0.07
CA LEU A 27 5.19 7.08 1.00
C LEU A 27 6.17 7.19 2.17
N GLY A 28 7.33 7.82 1.97
CA GLY A 28 8.31 7.99 3.03
C GLY A 28 9.16 6.77 3.32
N CYS A 29 9.28 5.83 2.38
CA CYS A 29 10.15 4.67 2.53
C CYS A 29 11.62 5.06 2.42
N SER A 30 12.48 4.48 3.27
CA SER A 30 13.93 4.53 3.03
C SER A 30 14.30 3.54 1.92
N GLU A 31 15.36 3.85 1.17
CA GLU A 31 15.91 2.93 0.18
C GLU A 31 16.89 1.97 0.81
N GLY A 32 16.87 0.73 0.35
CA GLY A 32 17.93 -0.23 0.62
C GLY A 32 18.89 -0.27 -0.56
N ARG A 33 19.13 -1.49 -1.08
CA ARG A 33 20.00 -1.67 -2.24
C ARG A 33 19.28 -1.29 -3.53
N SER A 34 20.06 -0.98 -4.55
CA SER A 34 19.52 -0.74 -5.89
C SER A 34 20.52 -1.19 -6.97
N ALA A 35 20.00 -1.37 -8.16
CA ALA A 35 20.76 -1.66 -9.37
C ALA A 35 20.10 -0.92 -10.54
N PRO A 36 20.64 -0.97 -11.77
CA PRO A 36 20.02 -0.26 -12.88
C PRO A 36 18.55 -0.61 -13.15
N ASP A 37 18.11 -1.82 -12.75
CA ASP A 37 16.78 -2.31 -13.06
C ASP A 37 15.89 -2.57 -11.84
N TRP A 38 16.35 -2.27 -10.63
CA TRP A 38 15.52 -2.49 -9.44
C TRP A 38 15.95 -1.60 -8.26
N ILE A 39 15.00 -1.40 -7.31
CA ILE A 39 15.22 -0.65 -6.08
C ILE A 39 14.50 -1.36 -4.94
N ASP A 40 15.23 -1.60 -3.83
CA ASP A 40 14.63 -2.06 -2.57
C ASP A 40 14.15 -0.86 -1.76
N PHE A 41 12.96 -0.99 -1.16
CA PHE A 41 12.44 0.00 -0.22
C PHE A 41 12.03 -0.67 1.08
N ASN A 42 12.16 0.07 2.16
CA ASN A 42 11.65 -0.31 3.47
C ASN A 42 10.25 0.28 3.64
N LEU A 43 9.22 -0.55 3.55
CA LEU A 43 7.83 -0.15 3.76
C LEU A 43 7.38 -0.62 5.13
N TYR A 44 7.44 0.26 6.11
CA TYR A 44 7.08 -0.05 7.51
C TYR A 44 7.76 -1.31 8.05
N GLY A 45 9.03 -1.51 7.72
CA GLY A 45 9.80 -2.67 8.14
C GLY A 45 9.75 -3.86 7.20
N HIS A 46 8.96 -3.81 6.14
CA HIS A 46 8.88 -4.86 5.13
C HIS A 46 9.71 -4.49 3.90
N GLN A 47 10.27 -5.50 3.23
CA GLN A 47 11.05 -5.28 2.02
C GLN A 47 10.16 -5.37 0.79
N ILE A 48 10.06 -4.28 0.06
CA ILE A 48 9.39 -4.26 -1.23
C ILE A 48 10.41 -3.90 -2.31
N VAL A 49 10.28 -4.48 -3.50
CA VAL A 49 11.25 -4.29 -4.57
C VAL A 49 10.54 -3.87 -5.84
N ALA A 50 10.88 -2.68 -6.35
CA ALA A 50 10.41 -2.22 -7.65
C ALA A 50 11.37 -2.72 -8.72
N HIS A 51 10.89 -3.58 -9.62
CA HIS A 51 11.66 -4.07 -10.77
C HIS A 51 11.20 -3.38 -12.05
N ARG A 52 12.14 -2.75 -12.75
CA ARG A 52 11.83 -2.14 -14.04
C ARG A 52 11.67 -3.22 -15.11
N ILE A 53 10.53 -3.22 -15.75
CA ILE A 53 10.26 -4.08 -16.90
C ILE A 53 9.77 -3.24 -18.07
N ASP A 54 10.06 -3.66 -19.29
CA ASP A 54 9.70 -2.91 -20.50
C ASP A 54 8.37 -3.38 -21.10
N THR A 55 7.85 -4.53 -20.67
CA THR A 55 6.61 -5.08 -21.18
C THR A 55 5.41 -4.30 -20.62
N PRO A 56 4.53 -3.78 -21.47
CA PRO A 56 3.31 -3.13 -21.00
C PRO A 56 2.48 -4.07 -20.14
N ARG A 57 1.97 -3.55 -19.02
CA ARG A 57 1.15 -4.33 -18.11
C ARG A 57 -0.26 -4.42 -18.66
N GLY A 58 -0.84 -5.61 -18.51
CA GLY A 58 -2.24 -5.79 -18.79
C GLY A 58 -3.12 -5.02 -17.80
N ARG A 59 -4.39 -4.91 -18.14
CA ARG A 59 -5.37 -4.28 -17.26
C ARG A 59 -5.52 -5.08 -15.99
N ALA A 60 -5.52 -4.41 -14.82
CA ALA A 60 -5.74 -5.07 -13.55
C ALA A 60 -7.11 -5.74 -13.49
N ALA A 61 -7.16 -6.96 -12.95
CA ALA A 61 -8.42 -7.60 -12.63
C ALA A 61 -9.06 -6.89 -11.44
N HIS A 62 -10.38 -6.95 -11.35
CA HIS A 62 -11.14 -6.34 -10.26
C HIS A 62 -12.07 -7.37 -9.63
N ASN A 63 -12.36 -7.17 -8.35
CA ASN A 63 -13.22 -8.06 -7.58
C ASN A 63 -14.07 -7.23 -6.62
N PRO A 64 -15.40 -7.47 -6.56
CA PRO A 64 -16.24 -6.70 -5.65
C PRO A 64 -16.00 -7.12 -4.19
N VAL A 65 -15.82 -6.12 -3.33
CA VAL A 65 -15.69 -6.31 -1.89
C VAL A 65 -16.52 -5.21 -1.20
N ASP A 66 -17.57 -5.62 -0.51
CA ASP A 66 -18.41 -4.71 0.29
C ASP A 66 -18.86 -3.46 -0.47
N GLY A 67 -19.30 -3.63 -1.71
CA GLY A 67 -19.81 -2.55 -2.54
C GLY A 67 -18.76 -1.76 -3.31
N HIS A 68 -17.47 -2.10 -3.17
CA HIS A 68 -16.38 -1.49 -3.92
C HIS A 68 -15.77 -2.49 -4.90
N ASP A 69 -15.42 -2.00 -6.08
CA ASP A 69 -14.72 -2.80 -7.08
C ASP A 69 -13.21 -2.60 -6.90
N VAL A 70 -12.56 -3.55 -6.24
CA VAL A 70 -11.15 -3.42 -5.84
C VAL A 70 -10.22 -4.03 -6.88
N PRO A 71 -9.10 -3.37 -7.19
CA PRO A 71 -8.10 -3.95 -8.10
C PRO A 71 -7.39 -5.14 -7.47
N VAL A 72 -7.05 -6.12 -8.28
CA VAL A 72 -6.33 -7.32 -7.87
C VAL A 72 -5.22 -7.60 -8.89
N PRO A 73 -3.93 -7.78 -8.50
CA PRO A 73 -3.46 -7.78 -7.12
C PRO A 73 -3.36 -6.39 -6.50
N HIS A 74 -3.31 -6.35 -5.19
CA HIS A 74 -2.95 -5.16 -4.43
C HIS A 74 -2.17 -5.59 -3.20
N PHE A 75 -1.41 -4.68 -2.62
CA PHE A 75 -0.63 -4.95 -1.41
C PHE A 75 -0.56 -3.72 -0.54
N GLY A 76 -0.20 -3.92 0.71
CA GLY A 76 -0.02 -2.84 1.67
C GLY A 76 0.19 -3.41 3.06
N VAL A 77 0.06 -2.56 4.07
CA VAL A 77 0.32 -2.91 5.46
C VAL A 77 -0.90 -2.59 6.30
N VAL A 78 -1.17 -3.42 7.28
CA VAL A 78 -2.14 -3.12 8.33
C VAL A 78 -1.40 -2.32 9.40
N LEU A 79 -1.71 -1.03 9.49
CA LEU A 79 -1.03 -0.08 10.35
C LEU A 79 -1.80 0.15 11.66
N PRO A 80 -1.11 0.58 12.72
CA PRO A 80 -1.80 1.17 13.85
C PRO A 80 -2.64 2.38 13.38
N PRO A 81 -3.80 2.65 13.99
CA PRO A 81 -4.69 3.72 13.51
C PRO A 81 -4.03 5.10 13.37
N ALA A 82 -3.16 5.48 14.30
CA ALA A 82 -2.47 6.76 14.23
C ALA A 82 -1.52 6.85 13.02
N GLU A 83 -0.80 5.77 12.72
CA GLU A 83 0.09 5.71 11.54
C GLU A 83 -0.70 5.71 10.25
N TRP A 84 -1.83 5.00 10.21
CA TRP A 84 -2.72 4.99 9.06
C TRP A 84 -3.26 6.40 8.76
N GLN A 85 -3.69 7.10 9.80
CA GLN A 85 -4.18 8.48 9.67
C GLN A 85 -3.08 9.41 9.16
N ALA A 86 -1.86 9.28 9.70
CA ALA A 86 -0.73 10.08 9.26
C ALA A 86 -0.38 9.82 7.80
N LEU A 87 -0.44 8.56 7.36
CA LEU A 87 -0.22 8.22 5.96
C LEU A 87 -1.31 8.81 5.07
N ALA A 88 -2.58 8.71 5.46
CA ALA A 88 -3.69 9.30 4.68
C ALA A 88 -3.50 10.80 4.48
N GLU A 89 -3.12 11.52 5.53
CA GLU A 89 -2.86 12.96 5.46
C GLU A 89 -1.67 13.29 4.57
N ARG A 90 -0.60 12.49 4.65
CA ARG A 90 0.59 12.64 3.81
C ARG A 90 0.24 12.46 2.32
N LEU A 91 -0.54 11.43 1.99
CA LEU A 91 -0.97 11.17 0.61
C LEU A 91 -1.83 12.31 0.07
N LYS A 92 -2.72 12.86 0.90
CA LYS A 92 -3.52 14.03 0.52
C LYS A 92 -2.64 15.26 0.27
N ALA A 93 -1.61 15.47 1.08
CA ALA A 93 -0.69 16.59 0.92
C ALA A 93 0.12 16.50 -0.38
N TYR A 94 0.35 15.30 -0.89
CA TYR A 94 1.00 15.07 -2.19
C TYR A 94 0.02 14.96 -3.36
N ASP A 95 -1.25 15.26 -3.13
CA ASP A 95 -2.31 15.22 -4.14
C ASP A 95 -2.46 13.84 -4.80
N VAL A 96 -2.24 12.78 -4.04
CA VAL A 96 -2.45 11.41 -4.53
C VAL A 96 -3.93 11.18 -4.81
N ALA A 97 -4.25 10.70 -6.01
CA ALA A 97 -5.62 10.33 -6.35
C ALA A 97 -5.94 8.95 -5.76
N PHE A 98 -7.04 8.86 -5.03
CA PHE A 98 -7.47 7.59 -4.43
C PHE A 98 -8.41 6.82 -5.36
N VAL A 99 -8.19 5.51 -5.46
CA VAL A 99 -9.17 4.60 -6.07
C VAL A 99 -10.35 4.45 -5.12
N ILE A 100 -10.07 4.30 -3.83
CA ILE A 100 -11.07 4.32 -2.76
C ILE A 100 -10.55 5.29 -1.70
N GLU A 101 -11.31 6.35 -1.45
CA GLU A 101 -10.97 7.38 -0.48
C GLU A 101 -10.81 6.78 0.93
N PRO A 102 -9.89 7.34 1.75
CA PRO A 102 -9.78 6.92 3.13
C PRO A 102 -11.13 6.98 3.84
N HIS A 103 -11.55 5.86 4.43
CA HIS A 103 -12.81 5.81 5.16
C HIS A 103 -12.78 4.71 6.23
N THR A 104 -13.73 4.80 7.16
CA THR A 104 -13.86 3.86 8.25
C THR A 104 -15.14 3.04 8.07
N ARG A 105 -15.01 1.72 8.24
CA ARG A 105 -16.11 0.77 8.17
C ARG A 105 -16.47 0.31 9.58
N PHE A 106 -17.75 0.05 9.81
CA PHE A 106 -18.28 -0.44 11.09
C PHE A 106 -17.88 0.42 12.29
N PRO A 107 -18.02 1.77 12.21
CA PRO A 107 -17.57 2.65 13.29
C PRO A 107 -18.28 2.33 14.60
N GLY A 108 -17.52 2.26 15.69
CA GLY A 108 -18.04 1.96 17.03
C GLY A 108 -18.37 0.50 17.27
N GLN A 109 -18.14 -0.39 16.29
CA GLN A 109 -18.40 -1.82 16.41
C GLN A 109 -17.08 -2.61 16.56
N PRO A 110 -17.13 -3.87 17.05
CA PRO A 110 -15.90 -4.65 17.25
C PRO A 110 -15.02 -4.81 16.01
N GLY A 111 -15.61 -4.84 14.83
CA GLY A 111 -14.87 -4.96 13.57
C GLY A 111 -14.49 -3.63 12.92
N GLU A 112 -14.53 -2.51 13.67
CA GLU A 112 -14.17 -1.20 13.11
C GLU A 112 -12.82 -1.23 12.43
N GLN A 113 -12.79 -0.83 11.18
CA GLN A 113 -11.57 -0.82 10.37
C GLN A 113 -11.61 0.34 9.39
N SER A 114 -10.42 0.84 9.07
CA SER A 114 -10.23 1.91 8.09
C SER A 114 -9.44 1.37 6.91
N THR A 115 -9.70 1.88 5.73
CA THR A 115 -8.99 1.47 4.52
C THR A 115 -8.87 2.62 3.53
N MET A 116 -7.89 2.53 2.64
CA MET A 116 -7.71 3.40 1.49
C MET A 116 -6.99 2.65 0.40
N PHE A 117 -7.34 2.94 -0.85
CA PHE A 117 -6.70 2.37 -2.04
C PHE A 117 -6.17 3.48 -2.93
N PHE A 118 -4.98 3.28 -3.46
CA PHE A 118 -4.40 4.20 -4.45
C PHE A 118 -3.44 3.43 -5.36
N LEU A 119 -3.04 4.06 -6.46
CA LEU A 119 -2.11 3.46 -7.40
C LEU A 119 -0.75 4.12 -7.33
N ASP A 120 0.31 3.34 -7.56
CA ASP A 120 1.63 3.92 -7.82
C ASP A 120 1.70 4.44 -9.27
N PRO A 121 2.78 5.14 -9.67
CA PRO A 121 2.88 5.67 -11.04
C PRO A 121 2.81 4.61 -12.14
N ALA A 122 3.19 3.37 -11.84
CA ALA A 122 3.14 2.27 -12.81
C ALA A 122 1.79 1.56 -12.87
N GLY A 123 0.86 1.93 -11.98
CA GLY A 123 -0.46 1.32 -11.90
C GLY A 123 -0.57 0.16 -10.93
N ASN A 124 0.44 -0.09 -10.11
CA ASN A 124 0.32 -1.06 -9.03
C ASN A 124 -0.63 -0.52 -7.97
N ALA A 125 -1.56 -1.36 -7.51
CA ALA A 125 -2.54 -0.98 -6.51
C ALA A 125 -2.03 -1.27 -5.09
N LEU A 126 -2.24 -0.31 -4.19
CA LEU A 126 -1.89 -0.45 -2.79
C LEU A 126 -3.14 -0.23 -1.94
N GLU A 127 -3.25 -1.02 -0.88
CA GLU A 127 -4.26 -0.83 0.15
C GLU A 127 -3.60 -0.77 1.51
N PHE A 128 -3.93 0.24 2.31
CA PHE A 128 -3.48 0.33 3.70
C PHE A 128 -4.69 0.31 4.61
N LYS A 129 -4.62 -0.55 5.63
CA LYS A 129 -5.70 -0.77 6.57
C LYS A 129 -5.28 -0.42 7.98
N ALA A 130 -6.28 -0.14 8.83
CA ALA A 130 -6.11 -0.07 10.26
C ALA A 130 -7.34 -0.67 10.93
N PHE A 131 -7.12 -1.40 12.01
CA PHE A 131 -8.20 -1.94 12.83
C PHE A 131 -8.18 -1.23 14.18
N ALA A 132 -9.35 -0.82 14.67
CA ALA A 132 -9.45 -0.27 16.02
C ALA A 132 -8.97 -1.29 17.05
N ASP A 133 -9.27 -2.57 16.83
CA ASP A 133 -8.77 -3.70 17.59
C ASP A 133 -8.12 -4.69 16.63
N LEU A 134 -6.79 -4.79 16.68
CA LEU A 134 -6.01 -5.64 15.77
C LEU A 134 -6.40 -7.12 15.90
N ALA A 135 -6.93 -7.55 17.04
CA ALA A 135 -7.41 -8.92 17.22
C ALA A 135 -8.56 -9.26 16.27
N GLN A 136 -9.24 -8.24 15.70
CA GLN A 136 -10.33 -8.43 14.73
C GLN A 136 -9.85 -8.68 13.30
N LEU A 137 -8.56 -8.58 13.02
CA LEU A 137 -8.01 -8.72 11.67
C LEU A 137 -8.42 -10.05 11.01
N PHE A 138 -8.43 -11.13 11.78
CA PHE A 138 -8.79 -12.45 11.30
C PHE A 138 -10.13 -12.96 11.86
N ALA A 139 -10.94 -12.08 12.42
CA ALA A 139 -12.25 -12.46 12.96
C ALA A 139 -13.18 -12.91 11.83
N LYS A 140 -14.03 -13.91 12.13
CA LYS A 140 -15.01 -14.46 11.19
C LYS A 140 -16.39 -13.89 11.45
#